data_6bc4d03fd1ba090c3e75613895a308db
#
_entry.id   6bc4d03fd1ba090c3e75613895a308db
#
_cell.length_a   1.000
_cell.length_b   1.000
_cell.length_c   1.000
_cell.angle_alpha   90.00
_cell.angle_beta   90.00
_cell.angle_gamma   90.00
#
_symmetry.space_group_name_H-M   'P 1'
#
loop_
_entity.id
_entity.type
_entity.pdbx_description
1 polymer ?
#
loop_
_entity_poly.entity_id
_entity_poly.type
_entity_poly.pdbx_seq_one_letter_code
_entity_poly.pdbx_strand_id
1 'polypeptide(L)'
;MMVASEIVRAKGHPNVTAKHKTTMEITKDYDLTVRGDCIIGVDADKAALDLSSKFKEALRLPGNLLYVVLESGGFREHLIAHCSRDIVATDPRRIIIRRSNFIEPATIGVYATKAAGDLDRRLINSLKSSDAVLTVRLYVLRLDDVEPVNA
;
A
#
# COMPACT_ATOMS: atom_id res chain seq x y z
N MET A 1 -17.26 -2.79 -8.20
CA MET A 1 -16.74 -2.27 -9.49
C MET A 1 -15.46 -1.46 -9.24
N MET A 2 -14.45 -1.69 -10.04
CA MET A 2 -13.23 -0.90 -9.99
C MET A 2 -13.47 0.49 -10.58
N VAL A 3 -13.13 1.55 -9.83
CA VAL A 3 -13.36 2.94 -10.28
C VAL A 3 -12.05 3.70 -10.55
N ALA A 4 -10.93 3.22 -10.02
CA ALA A 4 -9.62 3.80 -10.29
C ALA A 4 -8.52 2.78 -10.01
N SER A 5 -7.38 2.91 -10.67
CA SER A 5 -6.23 2.03 -10.45
C SER A 5 -4.93 2.80 -10.65
N GLU A 6 -3.89 2.30 -9.98
CA GLU A 6 -2.52 2.80 -10.09
C GLU A 6 -1.54 1.62 -9.99
N ILE A 7 -0.37 1.79 -10.57
CA ILE A 7 0.74 0.86 -10.40
C ILE A 7 1.93 1.65 -9.88
N VAL A 8 2.53 1.14 -8.81
CA VAL A 8 3.77 1.68 -8.24
C VAL A 8 4.83 0.60 -8.30
N ARG A 9 6.03 0.94 -8.74
CA ARG A 9 7.16 0.03 -8.73
C ARG A 9 8.22 0.55 -7.80
N ALA A 10 8.74 -0.35 -6.98
CA ALA A 10 9.79 -0.06 -6.02
C ALA A 10 10.85 -1.15 -6.09
N LYS A 11 11.93 -0.97 -5.34
CA LYS A 11 13.03 -1.92 -5.28
C LYS A 11 13.13 -2.55 -3.92
N GLY A 12 13.73 -3.74 -3.89
CA GLY A 12 14.12 -4.39 -2.65
C GLY A 12 15.35 -3.72 -2.02
N HIS A 13 15.66 -4.14 -0.80
CA HIS A 13 16.81 -3.64 -0.04
C HIS A 13 17.21 -4.68 1.00
N PRO A 14 18.54 -4.90 1.25
CA PRO A 14 18.98 -5.89 2.23
C PRO A 14 18.45 -5.68 3.65
N ASN A 15 18.09 -4.45 4.00
CA ASN A 15 17.58 -4.11 5.32
C ASN A 15 16.04 -4.16 5.44
N VAL A 16 15.35 -4.68 4.44
CA VAL A 16 13.90 -4.91 4.53
C VAL A 16 13.65 -6.01 5.56
N THR A 17 12.96 -5.66 6.65
CA THR A 17 12.53 -6.62 7.67
C THR A 17 11.02 -6.83 7.66
N ALA A 18 10.25 -5.79 7.35
CA ALA A 18 8.79 -5.83 7.22
C ALA A 18 8.12 -6.54 8.41
N LYS A 19 8.40 -6.08 9.62
CA LYS A 19 7.89 -6.68 10.85
C LYS A 19 6.83 -5.84 11.57
N HIS A 20 6.56 -4.63 11.08
CA HIS A 20 5.65 -3.70 11.74
C HIS A 20 4.23 -4.27 11.81
N LYS A 21 3.60 -4.16 12.98
CA LYS A 21 2.30 -4.81 13.24
C LYS A 21 1.11 -4.05 12.68
N THR A 22 1.24 -2.72 12.48
CA THR A 22 0.11 -1.88 12.11
C THR A 22 0.32 -1.08 10.83
N THR A 23 1.55 -0.96 10.32
CA THR A 23 1.90 -0.06 9.23
C THR A 23 2.65 -0.80 8.12
N MET A 24 2.35 -0.42 6.88
CA MET A 24 3.09 -0.84 5.70
C MET A 24 3.44 0.42 4.90
N GLU A 25 4.71 0.54 4.49
CA GLU A 25 5.19 1.74 3.81
C GLU A 25 6.02 1.38 2.58
N ILE A 26 5.87 2.20 1.54
CA ILE A 26 6.71 2.22 0.34
C ILE A 26 7.28 3.62 0.25
N THR A 27 8.60 3.74 -0.01
CA THR A 27 9.26 5.04 -0.02
C THR A 27 10.07 5.27 -1.30
N LYS A 28 10.13 6.52 -1.74
CA LYS A 28 11.07 6.94 -2.79
C LYS A 28 12.51 6.97 -2.28
N ASP A 29 12.71 7.04 -0.97
CA ASP A 29 14.05 7.01 -0.40
C ASP A 29 14.71 5.67 -0.68
N TYR A 30 16.01 5.69 -0.91
CA TYR A 30 16.80 4.48 -1.07
C TYR A 30 17.37 3.99 0.26
N ASP A 31 17.72 4.92 1.15
CA ASP A 31 18.36 4.59 2.42
C ASP A 31 17.34 3.94 3.36
N LEU A 32 17.68 2.75 3.83
CA LEU A 32 16.85 1.99 4.75
C LEU A 32 17.75 1.35 5.80
N THR A 33 17.38 1.53 7.08
CA THR A 33 17.98 0.79 8.19
C THR A 33 17.01 -0.29 8.65
N VAL A 34 17.51 -1.27 9.42
CA VAL A 34 16.68 -2.35 9.98
C VAL A 34 15.59 -1.83 10.93
N ARG A 35 15.72 -0.59 11.40
CA ARG A 35 14.71 0.06 12.26
C ARG A 35 13.46 0.49 11.49
N GLY A 36 13.56 0.66 10.17
CA GLY A 36 12.42 0.99 9.32
C GLY A 36 11.60 -0.25 8.98
N ASP A 37 11.07 -0.92 9.98
CA ASP A 37 10.42 -2.22 9.86
C ASP A 37 9.03 -2.20 9.23
N CYS A 38 8.48 -1.02 8.94
CA CYS A 38 7.25 -0.87 8.15
C CYS A 38 7.51 -0.82 6.64
N ILE A 39 8.74 -0.54 6.22
CA ILE A 39 9.09 -0.33 4.81
C ILE A 39 9.27 -1.68 4.12
N ILE A 40 8.58 -1.88 2.99
CA ILE A 40 8.65 -3.09 2.18
C ILE A 40 9.31 -2.86 0.82
N GLY A 41 9.44 -1.61 0.38
CA GLY A 41 10.10 -1.25 -0.86
C GLY A 41 10.68 0.15 -0.81
N VAL A 42 11.80 0.33 -1.50
CA VAL A 42 12.55 1.59 -1.59
C VAL A 42 12.65 2.04 -3.04
N ASP A 43 13.16 3.25 -3.26
CA ASP A 43 13.37 3.81 -4.60
C ASP A 43 12.10 3.71 -5.47
N ALA A 44 10.96 3.99 -4.87
CA ALA A 44 9.66 3.89 -5.56
C ALA A 44 9.54 4.97 -6.64
N ASP A 45 8.84 4.64 -7.73
CA ASP A 45 8.59 5.57 -8.83
C ASP A 45 7.46 6.56 -8.53
N LYS A 46 6.65 6.28 -7.52
CA LYS A 46 5.54 7.16 -7.07
C LYS A 46 5.47 7.20 -5.56
N ALA A 47 5.06 8.36 -5.05
CA ALA A 47 4.61 8.53 -3.67
C ALA A 47 3.12 8.88 -3.68
N ALA A 48 2.53 9.12 -2.51
CA ALA A 48 1.10 9.47 -2.41
C ALA A 48 0.74 10.68 -3.28
N LEU A 49 1.58 11.71 -3.27
CA LEU A 49 1.38 12.92 -4.08
C LEU A 49 1.25 12.62 -5.57
N ASP A 50 1.96 11.62 -6.07
CA ASP A 50 2.05 11.30 -7.50
C ASP A 50 0.86 10.51 -8.03
N LEU A 51 -0.01 10.02 -7.16
CA LEU A 51 -1.22 9.31 -7.59
C LEU A 51 -2.14 10.28 -8.33
N SER A 52 -2.87 9.77 -9.33
CA SER A 52 -3.74 10.61 -10.15
C SER A 52 -4.85 11.27 -9.32
N SER A 53 -5.33 12.41 -9.78
CA SER A 53 -6.44 13.11 -9.13
C SER A 53 -7.68 12.21 -9.02
N LYS A 54 -7.98 11.47 -10.08
CA LYS A 54 -9.09 10.51 -10.08
C LYS A 54 -8.93 9.45 -8.99
N PHE A 55 -7.71 8.92 -8.83
CA PHE A 55 -7.43 7.91 -7.81
C PHE A 55 -7.61 8.51 -6.41
N LYS A 56 -7.06 9.71 -6.17
CA LYS A 56 -7.17 10.39 -4.88
C LYS A 56 -8.62 10.72 -4.52
N GLU A 57 -9.41 11.16 -5.49
CA GLU A 57 -10.84 11.42 -5.28
C GLU A 57 -11.56 10.15 -4.84
N ALA A 58 -11.26 9.02 -5.50
CA ALA A 58 -11.84 7.74 -5.14
C ALA A 58 -11.45 7.30 -3.73
N LEU A 59 -10.21 7.58 -3.29
CA LEU A 59 -9.75 7.28 -1.93
C LEU A 59 -10.52 8.05 -0.86
N ARG A 60 -11.09 9.20 -1.19
CA ARG A 60 -11.82 10.06 -0.25
C ARG A 60 -13.28 9.70 -0.08
N LEU A 61 -13.79 8.77 -0.87
CA LEU A 61 -15.19 8.38 -0.78
C LEU A 61 -15.37 7.27 0.27
N PRO A 62 -16.04 7.57 1.39
CA PRO A 62 -16.32 6.56 2.41
C PRO A 62 -17.13 5.42 1.81
N GLY A 63 -16.86 4.21 2.25
CA GLY A 63 -17.49 3.01 1.71
C GLY A 63 -16.74 2.40 0.53
N ASN A 64 -15.87 3.14 -0.14
CA ASN A 64 -14.95 2.54 -1.10
C ASN A 64 -13.89 1.72 -0.38
N LEU A 65 -13.36 0.72 -1.07
CA LEU A 65 -12.24 -0.10 -0.57
C LEU A 65 -11.03 0.07 -1.47
N LEU A 66 -9.85 0.00 -0.85
CA LEU A 66 -8.57 -0.08 -1.53
C LEU A 66 -8.11 -1.53 -1.54
N TYR A 67 -8.01 -2.12 -2.74
CA TYR A 67 -7.46 -3.45 -2.92
C TYR A 67 -6.02 -3.34 -3.40
N VAL A 68 -5.11 -4.03 -2.71
CA VAL A 68 -3.67 -3.93 -2.95
C VAL A 68 -3.14 -5.30 -3.30
N VAL A 69 -2.39 -5.39 -4.41
CA VAL A 69 -1.69 -6.60 -4.82
C VAL A 69 -0.18 -6.28 -4.86
N LEU A 70 0.60 -7.09 -4.16
CA LEU A 70 2.05 -6.98 -4.07
C LEU A 70 2.68 -8.18 -4.76
N GLU A 71 3.63 -7.94 -5.65
CA GLU A 71 4.30 -9.01 -6.40
C GLU A 71 5.80 -8.78 -6.44
N SER A 72 6.57 -9.82 -6.13
CA SER A 72 8.02 -9.84 -6.32
C SER A 72 8.54 -11.28 -6.29
N GLY A 73 9.51 -11.60 -7.13
CA GLY A 73 10.19 -12.90 -7.11
C GLY A 73 9.26 -14.09 -7.36
N GLY A 74 8.17 -13.89 -8.08
CA GLY A 74 7.18 -14.94 -8.33
C GLY A 74 6.19 -15.13 -7.19
N PHE A 75 6.29 -14.36 -6.11
CA PHE A 75 5.35 -14.40 -4.99
C PHE A 75 4.37 -13.25 -5.08
N ARG A 76 3.12 -13.52 -4.69
CA ARG A 76 2.03 -12.55 -4.70
C ARG A 76 1.37 -12.52 -3.33
N GLU A 77 1.05 -11.32 -2.88
CA GLU A 77 0.32 -11.07 -1.64
C GLU A 77 -0.76 -10.04 -1.92
N HIS A 78 -1.84 -10.06 -1.17
CA HIS A 78 -2.90 -9.07 -1.32
C HIS A 78 -3.48 -8.70 0.04
N LEU A 79 -4.07 -7.50 0.07
CA LEU A 79 -4.76 -6.99 1.25
C LEU A 79 -5.82 -6.00 0.82
N ILE A 80 -6.74 -5.73 1.75
CA ILE A 80 -7.82 -4.77 1.55
C ILE A 80 -7.71 -3.73 2.67
N ALA A 81 -7.93 -2.45 2.31
CA ALA A 81 -8.01 -1.35 3.26
C ALA A 81 -9.26 -0.53 2.96
N HIS A 82 -9.64 0.33 3.92
CA HIS A 82 -10.75 1.24 3.76
C HIS A 82 -10.30 2.59 3.25
N CYS A 83 -11.12 3.20 2.41
CA CYS A 83 -11.00 4.60 2.03
C CYS A 83 -11.59 5.48 3.13
N SER A 84 -11.24 6.77 3.14
CA SER A 84 -11.73 7.74 4.13
C SER A 84 -11.73 9.14 3.53
N ARG A 85 -12.73 9.95 3.89
CA ARG A 85 -12.80 11.35 3.46
C ARG A 85 -11.60 12.17 3.94
N ASP A 86 -10.91 11.72 4.98
CA ASP A 86 -9.78 12.45 5.55
C ASP A 86 -8.45 12.17 4.85
N ILE A 87 -8.42 11.24 3.88
CA ILE A 87 -7.21 10.96 3.12
C ILE A 87 -6.91 12.13 2.19
N VAL A 88 -5.71 12.71 2.33
CA VAL A 88 -5.26 13.81 1.48
C VAL A 88 -4.25 13.38 0.41
N ALA A 89 -3.44 12.35 0.70
CA ALA A 89 -2.48 11.76 -0.22
C ALA A 89 -1.55 12.81 -0.86
N THR A 90 -0.87 13.58 -0.02
CA THR A 90 -0.02 14.70 -0.46
C THR A 90 1.45 14.51 -0.14
N ASP A 91 1.84 13.42 0.49
CA ASP A 91 3.26 13.18 0.83
C ASP A 91 4.05 12.93 -0.46
N PRO A 92 5.15 13.69 -0.68
CA PRO A 92 5.93 13.58 -1.91
C PRO A 92 6.93 12.42 -1.91
N ARG A 93 7.08 11.69 -0.80
CA ARG A 93 8.11 10.67 -0.66
C ARG A 93 7.60 9.29 -0.32
N ARG A 94 6.42 9.16 0.32
CA ARG A 94 5.95 7.90 0.91
C ARG A 94 4.51 7.57 0.53
N ILE A 95 4.22 6.26 0.56
CA ILE A 95 2.86 5.71 0.53
C ILE A 95 2.73 4.83 1.76
N ILE A 96 1.69 5.05 2.56
CA ILE A 96 1.45 4.30 3.80
C ILE A 96 0.04 3.72 3.80
N ILE A 97 -0.07 2.47 4.22
CA ILE A 97 -1.32 1.77 4.48
C ILE A 97 -1.26 1.27 5.92
N ARG A 98 -2.37 1.46 6.68
CA ARG A 98 -2.41 1.18 8.11
C ARG A 98 -3.54 0.24 8.47
N ARG A 99 -3.27 -0.66 9.41
CA ARG A 99 -4.34 -1.43 10.07
C ARG A 99 -5.11 -0.55 11.06
N SER A 100 -4.49 0.50 11.58
CA SER A 100 -5.15 1.50 12.43
C SER A 100 -5.94 2.50 11.59
N ASN A 101 -6.54 3.48 12.26
CA ASN A 101 -7.28 4.57 11.61
C ASN A 101 -6.47 5.88 11.52
N PHE A 102 -5.18 5.84 11.85
CA PHE A 102 -4.34 7.03 11.81
C PHE A 102 -4.11 7.47 10.36
N ILE A 103 -4.35 8.77 10.09
CA ILE A 103 -4.18 9.33 8.75
C ILE A 103 -3.19 10.48 8.80
N GLU A 104 -2.14 10.39 7.98
CA GLU A 104 -1.18 11.45 7.72
C GLU A 104 -1.08 11.68 6.20
N PRO A 105 -0.31 12.66 5.69
CA PRO A 105 -0.26 12.95 4.25
C PRO A 105 0.15 11.79 3.36
N ALA A 106 0.88 10.81 3.88
CA ALA A 106 1.30 9.62 3.12
C ALA A 106 0.24 8.50 3.13
N THR A 107 -0.76 8.56 3.99
CA THR A 107 -1.73 7.48 4.19
C THR A 107 -2.73 7.43 3.04
N ILE A 108 -2.88 6.25 2.43
CA ILE A 108 -3.85 6.02 1.35
C ILE A 108 -4.92 4.99 1.71
N GLY A 109 -4.78 4.30 2.84
CA GLY A 109 -5.76 3.33 3.30
C GLY A 109 -5.65 3.10 4.80
N VAL A 110 -6.78 2.82 5.44
CA VAL A 110 -6.89 2.57 6.87
C VAL A 110 -7.67 1.29 7.14
N TYR A 111 -7.63 0.81 8.36
CA TYR A 111 -8.29 -0.45 8.76
C TYR A 111 -7.93 -1.60 7.81
N ALA A 112 -6.68 -1.67 7.38
CA ALA A 112 -6.22 -2.70 6.46
C ALA A 112 -6.28 -4.09 7.09
N THR A 113 -6.48 -5.10 6.26
CA THR A 113 -6.47 -6.50 6.71
C THR A 113 -5.08 -7.01 7.05
N LYS A 114 -4.04 -6.36 6.51
CA LYS A 114 -2.63 -6.73 6.74
C LYS A 114 -1.77 -5.48 6.86
N ALA A 115 -0.72 -5.58 7.67
CA ALA A 115 0.40 -4.64 7.70
C ALA A 115 1.69 -5.36 7.27
N ALA A 116 2.83 -4.69 7.34
CA ALA A 116 4.11 -5.26 6.89
C ALA A 116 4.40 -6.62 7.54
N GLY A 117 4.16 -6.74 8.85
CA GLY A 117 4.42 -7.97 9.60
C GLY A 117 3.51 -9.15 9.25
N ASP A 118 2.40 -8.90 8.57
CA ASP A 118 1.44 -9.95 8.18
C ASP A 118 1.70 -10.52 6.78
N LEU A 119 2.62 -9.94 6.02
CA LEU A 119 2.87 -10.35 4.64
C LEU A 119 3.60 -11.69 4.58
N ASP A 120 3.36 -12.42 3.49
CA ASP A 120 4.03 -13.70 3.23
C ASP A 120 5.55 -13.53 3.31
N ARG A 121 6.19 -14.31 4.18
CA ARG A 121 7.64 -14.19 4.41
C ARG A 121 8.47 -14.55 3.19
N ARG A 122 7.94 -15.34 2.28
CA ARG A 122 8.64 -15.65 1.01
C ARG A 122 8.72 -14.40 0.14
N LEU A 123 7.65 -13.61 0.09
CA LEU A 123 7.65 -12.31 -0.59
C LEU A 123 8.68 -11.38 0.06
N ILE A 124 8.67 -11.27 1.39
CA ILE A 124 9.61 -10.40 2.11
C ILE A 124 11.05 -10.85 1.88
N ASN A 125 11.31 -12.16 1.90
CA ASN A 125 12.66 -12.66 1.63
C ASN A 125 13.14 -12.29 0.22
N SER A 126 12.26 -12.33 -0.77
CA SER A 126 12.62 -11.90 -2.13
C SER A 126 12.96 -10.41 -2.19
N LEU A 127 12.32 -9.59 -1.33
CA LEU A 127 12.55 -8.14 -1.28
C LEU A 127 13.83 -7.73 -0.55
N LYS A 128 14.58 -8.67 0.01
CA LYS A 128 15.88 -8.40 0.64
C LYS A 128 17.00 -8.24 -0.37
N SER A 129 16.77 -8.54 -1.63
CA SER A 129 17.71 -8.29 -2.72
C SER A 129 17.51 -6.88 -3.26
N SER A 130 18.59 -6.14 -3.45
CA SER A 130 18.54 -4.81 -4.09
C SER A 130 18.16 -4.89 -5.57
N ASP A 131 18.26 -6.06 -6.18
CA ASP A 131 17.85 -6.31 -7.58
C ASP A 131 16.37 -6.65 -7.70
N ALA A 132 15.69 -6.93 -6.59
CA ALA A 132 14.26 -7.25 -6.61
C ALA A 132 13.43 -6.04 -7.01
N VAL A 133 12.37 -6.29 -7.78
CA VAL A 133 11.37 -5.28 -8.11
C VAL A 133 10.09 -5.65 -7.43
N LEU A 134 9.56 -4.72 -6.64
CA LEU A 134 8.24 -4.82 -6.05
C LEU A 134 7.24 -4.10 -6.95
N THR A 135 6.25 -4.83 -7.46
CA THR A 135 5.14 -4.25 -8.19
C THR A 135 3.95 -4.15 -7.25
N VAL A 136 3.45 -2.93 -7.07
CA VAL A 136 2.30 -2.63 -6.21
C VAL A 136 1.16 -2.20 -7.12
N ARG A 137 0.09 -3.02 -7.17
CA ARG A 137 -1.12 -2.69 -7.92
C ARG A 137 -2.17 -2.22 -6.94
N LEU A 138 -2.71 -1.03 -7.19
CA LEU A 138 -3.68 -0.38 -6.33
C LEU A 138 -4.99 -0.23 -7.09
N TYR A 139 -6.06 -0.72 -6.52
CA TYR A 139 -7.41 -0.62 -7.09
C TYR A 139 -8.36 -0.05 -6.06
N VAL A 140 -9.11 0.98 -6.45
CA VAL A 140 -10.22 1.43 -5.62
C VAL A 140 -11.51 0.79 -6.14
N LEU A 141 -12.22 0.13 -5.25
CA LEU A 141 -13.45 -0.59 -5.54
C LEU A 141 -14.63 0.15 -4.92
N ARG A 142 -15.69 0.33 -5.70
CA ARG A 142 -16.95 0.89 -5.20
C ARG A 142 -17.91 -0.25 -4.89
N LEU A 143 -18.46 -0.26 -3.69
CA LEU A 143 -19.31 -1.34 -3.20
C LEU A 143 -20.81 -1.07 -3.37
N ASP A 144 -21.21 0.12 -3.77
CA ASP A 144 -22.62 0.46 -3.98
C ASP A 144 -23.25 -0.32 -5.15
N ASP A 145 -22.42 -0.98 -5.97
CA ASP A 145 -22.89 -1.88 -7.02
C ASP A 145 -23.15 -3.30 -6.50
N VAL A 146 -22.81 -3.57 -5.25
CA VAL A 146 -23.03 -4.88 -4.63
C VAL A 146 -24.41 -4.88 -4.00
N GLU A 147 -25.26 -5.80 -4.44
CA GLU A 147 -26.60 -5.95 -3.86
C GLU A 147 -26.48 -6.42 -2.40
N PRO A 148 -27.19 -5.77 -1.47
CA PRO A 148 -27.20 -6.24 -0.09
C PRO A 148 -27.82 -7.63 -0.02
N VAL A 149 -27.20 -8.49 0.79
CA VAL A 149 -27.78 -9.79 1.09
C VAL A 149 -29.01 -9.55 1.93
N ASN A 150 -30.14 -9.95 1.44
CA ASN A 150 -31.38 -9.83 2.19
C ASN A 150 -31.35 -10.71 3.42
N ALA A 151 -31.54 -10.09 4.51
CA ALA A 151 -31.71 -10.79 5.76
C ALA A 151 -33.13 -11.35 5.84
#